data_bab957f07080b9bcdf1c234e90836837
#
_entry.id   bab957f07080b9bcdf1c234e90836837
#
_cell.length_a   1.000
_cell.length_b   1.000
_cell.length_c   1.000
_cell.angle_alpha   90.00
_cell.angle_beta   90.00
_cell.angle_gamma   90.00
#
_symmetry.space_group_name_H-M   'P 1'
#
loop_
_entity.id
_entity.type
_entity.pdbx_description
1 polymer ?
#
loop_
_entity_poly.entity_id
_entity_poly.type
_entity_poly.pdbx_seq_one_letter_code
_entity_poly.pdbx_strand_id
1 'polypeptide(L)'
;ATLSNTDPHAGPKTTVTKKVKSVDGDVNVVEMLYDDASVGIGMPVIIKFEHEVIDASMRAKIQKAMQIDVSPKQEGSWGWIDQTQLMWRPKDFWKAGTKVSVRGNLTGLPTSSHRWITHDVEGSFQVGDARIIKIYIDDHKMDVLRDGKIVRTIPVTTGKPGATTTTRSGTKVIIERDATKVMDSSTVGIPNGSSGYYHVKVKYAMRVTYTGEFIHAAPWSEGSQGSANVSHGCVGLSTENAKWLLNFCAAGDPVI
;
A
#
# COMPACT_ATOMS: atom_id res chain seq x y z
N ALA A 1 33.80 -2.15 21.09
CA ALA A 1 34.75 -1.33 20.32
C ALA A 1 35.38 -0.32 21.27
N THR A 2 36.71 -0.36 21.43
CA THR A 2 37.47 0.57 22.26
C THR A 2 37.95 1.67 21.34
N LEU A 3 37.44 2.90 21.54
CA LEU A 3 37.97 4.08 20.86
C LEU A 3 39.14 4.63 21.71
N SER A 4 40.34 4.64 21.20
CA SER A 4 41.49 5.31 21.82
C SER A 4 41.62 6.70 21.24
N ASN A 5 41.59 7.73 22.09
CA ASN A 5 41.89 9.09 21.72
C ASN A 5 43.41 9.32 21.90
N THR A 6 44.09 9.77 20.84
CA THR A 6 45.54 10.02 20.80
C THR A 6 45.89 11.49 20.93
N ASP A 7 45.00 12.37 21.41
CA ASP A 7 45.30 13.77 21.63
C ASP A 7 46.22 13.94 22.86
N PRO A 8 47.43 14.49 22.75
CA PRO A 8 48.37 14.65 23.87
C PRO A 8 47.93 15.71 24.90
N HIS A 9 46.86 16.46 24.65
CA HIS A 9 46.30 17.45 25.59
C HIS A 9 44.96 16.97 26.23
N ALA A 10 44.56 15.72 25.99
CA ALA A 10 43.35 15.16 26.58
C ALA A 10 43.55 14.85 28.07
N GLY A 11 42.66 15.38 28.92
CA GLY A 11 42.56 15.05 30.34
C GLY A 11 42.37 13.54 30.60
N PRO A 12 42.22 13.08 31.84
CA PRO A 12 42.24 11.67 32.21
C PRO A 12 41.25 10.86 31.35
N LYS A 13 41.77 9.78 30.75
CA LYS A 13 41.00 8.87 29.86
C LYS A 13 39.80 8.29 30.62
N THR A 14 38.62 8.77 30.30
CA THR A 14 37.38 8.17 30.78
C THR A 14 36.98 7.05 29.78
N THR A 15 37.20 5.80 30.15
CA THR A 15 36.72 4.66 29.35
C THR A 15 35.25 4.46 29.65
N VAL A 16 34.37 4.92 28.76
CA VAL A 16 32.95 4.61 28.85
C VAL A 16 32.73 3.23 28.22
N THR A 17 32.68 2.21 29.05
CA THR A 17 32.29 0.88 28.62
C THR A 17 30.77 0.82 28.60
N LYS A 18 30.16 1.11 27.45
CA LYS A 18 28.74 0.82 27.23
C LYS A 18 28.61 -0.69 27.12
N LYS A 19 28.17 -1.37 28.19
CA LYS A 19 27.70 -2.76 28.08
C LYS A 19 26.53 -2.75 27.11
N VAL A 20 26.76 -3.19 25.87
CA VAL A 20 25.69 -3.59 25.00
C VAL A 20 25.09 -4.83 25.63
N LYS A 21 23.88 -4.74 26.20
CA LYS A 21 23.11 -5.93 26.57
C LYS A 21 23.04 -6.79 25.31
N SER A 22 23.46 -8.05 25.43
CA SER A 22 23.13 -9.06 24.43
C SER A 22 21.61 -9.04 24.31
N VAL A 23 21.11 -8.83 23.11
CA VAL A 23 19.66 -8.84 22.86
C VAL A 23 19.25 -10.31 22.76
N ASP A 24 19.10 -10.98 23.91
CA ASP A 24 18.39 -12.25 24.03
C ASP A 24 16.89 -11.96 24.02
N GLY A 25 16.40 -11.48 22.89
CA GLY A 25 15.00 -11.13 22.74
C GLY A 25 14.55 -11.28 21.29
N ASP A 26 13.26 -11.43 21.09
CA ASP A 26 12.67 -11.44 19.76
C ASP A 26 13.01 -10.14 19.02
N VAL A 27 13.26 -10.27 17.74
CA VAL A 27 13.56 -9.14 16.86
C VAL A 27 12.31 -8.71 16.09
N ASN A 28 12.26 -7.44 15.70
CA ASN A 28 11.26 -6.94 14.77
C ASN A 28 11.97 -6.40 13.53
N VAL A 29 11.72 -7.01 12.39
CA VAL A 29 12.22 -6.58 11.10
C VAL A 29 11.30 -5.49 10.57
N VAL A 30 11.88 -4.43 10.00
CA VAL A 30 11.17 -3.28 9.46
C VAL A 30 11.59 -3.09 8.01
N GLU A 31 10.63 -2.87 7.13
CA GLU A 31 10.89 -2.63 5.71
C GLU A 31 10.04 -1.45 5.19
N MET A 32 10.56 -0.72 4.21
CA MET A 32 9.78 0.19 3.38
C MET A 32 9.28 -0.56 2.17
N LEU A 33 7.96 -0.59 1.97
CA LEU A 33 7.36 -1.17 0.77
C LEU A 33 7.50 -0.20 -0.42
N TYR A 34 7.64 -0.75 -1.61
CA TYR A 34 7.79 -0.01 -2.88
C TYR A 34 9.07 0.83 -2.95
N ASP A 35 10.13 0.42 -2.26
CA ASP A 35 11.46 1.02 -2.41
C ASP A 35 11.95 0.91 -3.86
N ASP A 36 12.63 1.95 -4.36
CA ASP A 36 13.09 2.11 -5.75
C ASP A 36 11.99 1.97 -6.83
N ALA A 37 10.72 2.05 -6.46
CA ALA A 37 9.61 1.89 -7.39
C ALA A 37 9.18 3.21 -8.04
N SER A 38 8.52 3.08 -9.21
CA SER A 38 7.68 4.14 -9.77
C SER A 38 6.23 3.85 -9.41
N VAL A 39 5.58 4.75 -8.66
CA VAL A 39 4.27 4.56 -8.06
C VAL A 39 3.25 5.59 -8.54
N GLY A 40 1.95 5.28 -8.36
CA GLY A 40 0.86 6.21 -8.65
C GLY A 40 0.74 7.34 -7.62
N ILE A 41 0.00 8.38 -8.00
CA ILE A 41 -0.15 9.62 -7.20
C ILE A 41 -0.88 9.43 -5.86
N GLY A 42 -1.51 8.31 -5.61
CA GLY A 42 -2.18 7.96 -4.35
C GLY A 42 -1.36 7.03 -3.44
N MET A 43 -0.14 6.62 -3.83
CA MET A 43 0.67 5.70 -3.03
C MET A 43 1.10 6.33 -1.71
N PRO A 44 0.76 5.79 -0.54
CA PRO A 44 1.37 6.23 0.70
C PRO A 44 2.80 5.69 0.83
N VAL A 45 3.65 6.35 1.61
CA VAL A 45 4.83 5.68 2.17
C VAL A 45 4.33 4.62 3.15
N ILE A 46 4.82 3.39 3.04
CA ILE A 46 4.40 2.28 3.91
C ILE A 46 5.63 1.69 4.58
N ILE A 47 5.69 1.82 5.89
CA ILE A 47 6.68 1.16 6.74
C ILE A 47 5.98 -0.01 7.42
N LYS A 48 6.44 -1.22 7.10
CA LYS A 48 5.87 -2.46 7.59
C LYS A 48 6.77 -3.09 8.63
N PHE A 49 6.17 -3.53 9.72
CA PHE A 49 6.80 -4.25 10.81
C PHE A 49 6.40 -5.73 10.73
N GLU A 50 7.34 -6.63 10.92
CA GLU A 50 7.08 -8.07 10.94
C GLU A 50 6.13 -8.45 12.07
N HIS A 51 6.28 -7.79 13.22
CA HIS A 51 5.47 -8.03 14.42
C HIS A 51 4.78 -6.77 14.89
N GLU A 52 3.67 -6.96 15.60
CA GLU A 52 2.83 -5.87 16.12
C GLU A 52 3.57 -4.95 17.09
N VAL A 53 3.30 -3.66 16.98
CA VAL A 53 3.68 -2.61 17.92
C VAL A 53 2.41 -2.15 18.62
N ILE A 54 2.06 -2.75 19.76
CA ILE A 54 0.77 -2.52 20.43
C ILE A 54 0.78 -1.23 21.25
N ASP A 55 1.88 -0.95 21.95
CA ASP A 55 2.00 0.17 22.87
C ASP A 55 2.05 1.53 22.16
N ALA A 56 1.16 2.43 22.55
CA ALA A 56 1.04 3.76 21.94
C ALA A 56 2.31 4.63 22.14
N SER A 57 3.02 4.47 23.28
CA SER A 57 4.24 5.23 23.55
C SER A 57 5.39 4.76 22.67
N MET A 58 5.46 3.45 22.39
CA MET A 58 6.44 2.87 21.44
C MET A 58 6.15 3.33 20.02
N ARG A 59 4.89 3.31 19.57
CA ARG A 59 4.46 3.88 18.28
C ARG A 59 4.85 5.34 18.13
N ALA A 60 4.63 6.15 19.15
CA ALA A 60 4.99 7.57 19.12
C ALA A 60 6.51 7.77 19.01
N LYS A 61 7.32 6.96 19.69
CA LYS A 61 8.80 7.00 19.59
C LYS A 61 9.28 6.63 18.20
N ILE A 62 8.73 5.55 17.60
CA ILE A 62 9.03 5.12 16.26
C ILE A 62 8.65 6.22 15.27
N GLN A 63 7.43 6.74 15.35
CA GLN A 63 6.96 7.80 14.46
C GLN A 63 7.84 9.06 14.55
N LYS A 64 8.29 9.44 15.75
CA LYS A 64 9.18 10.59 15.96
C LYS A 64 10.57 10.38 15.37
N ALA A 65 11.04 9.14 15.26
CA ALA A 65 12.33 8.79 14.68
C ALA A 65 12.33 8.76 13.14
N MET A 66 11.15 8.85 12.53
CA MET A 66 11.00 8.86 11.07
C MET A 66 11.25 10.25 10.51
N GLN A 67 11.96 10.31 9.40
CA GLN A 67 12.21 11.50 8.58
C GLN A 67 11.73 11.24 7.16
N ILE A 68 11.21 12.27 6.50
CA ILE A 68 10.76 12.19 5.12
C ILE A 68 11.16 13.46 4.36
N ASP A 69 11.74 13.28 3.19
CA ASP A 69 12.06 14.33 2.23
C ASP A 69 11.18 14.18 1.00
N VAL A 70 10.50 15.25 0.63
CA VAL A 70 9.54 15.30 -0.48
C VAL A 70 9.90 16.44 -1.42
N SER A 71 10.16 16.13 -2.69
CA SER A 71 10.51 17.12 -3.70
C SER A 71 9.64 16.96 -4.96
N PRO A 72 8.83 17.98 -5.34
CA PRO A 72 8.61 19.26 -4.65
C PRO A 72 7.90 19.07 -3.31
N LYS A 73 8.15 19.96 -2.35
CA LYS A 73 7.56 19.87 -1.00
C LYS A 73 6.03 19.80 -1.04
N GLN A 74 5.48 18.87 -0.28
CA GLN A 74 4.03 18.71 -0.05
C GLN A 74 3.78 18.46 1.44
N GLU A 75 2.67 18.98 1.95
CA GLU A 75 2.22 18.73 3.31
C GLU A 75 1.64 17.32 3.44
N GLY A 76 1.89 16.68 4.55
CA GLY A 76 1.36 15.37 4.87
C GLY A 76 1.65 14.96 6.30
N SER A 77 1.23 13.75 6.68
CA SER A 77 1.37 13.27 8.05
C SER A 77 1.59 11.76 8.13
N TRP A 78 2.30 11.36 9.19
CA TRP A 78 2.40 9.98 9.62
C TRP A 78 1.15 9.54 10.36
N GLY A 79 0.76 8.28 10.19
CA GLY A 79 -0.31 7.65 10.94
C GLY A 79 -0.16 6.12 10.95
N TRP A 80 -0.46 5.50 12.08
CA TRP A 80 -0.56 4.04 12.18
C TRP A 80 -1.92 3.60 11.65
N ILE A 81 -1.91 2.71 10.66
CA ILE A 81 -3.14 2.16 10.06
C ILE A 81 -3.62 0.94 10.86
N ASP A 82 -2.66 0.15 11.32
CA ASP A 82 -2.87 -0.99 12.20
C ASP A 82 -1.65 -1.15 13.15
N GLN A 83 -1.51 -2.31 13.75
CA GLN A 83 -0.41 -2.59 14.69
C GLN A 83 0.92 -2.89 14.01
N THR A 84 0.93 -3.10 12.69
CA THR A 84 2.10 -3.50 11.91
C THR A 84 2.48 -2.51 10.82
N GLN A 85 1.68 -1.45 10.59
CA GLN A 85 1.91 -0.54 9.48
C GLN A 85 1.84 0.93 9.91
N LEU A 86 2.96 1.62 9.73
CA LEU A 86 3.07 3.06 9.84
C LEU A 86 3.10 3.65 8.43
N MET A 87 2.19 4.57 8.13
CA MET A 87 2.09 5.21 6.82
C MET A 87 2.27 6.72 6.91
N TRP A 88 2.85 7.27 5.86
CA TRP A 88 2.79 8.71 5.61
C TRP A 88 2.11 8.96 4.26
N ARG A 89 1.21 9.92 4.25
CA ARG A 89 0.58 10.35 3.00
C ARG A 89 0.50 11.87 2.93
N PRO A 90 0.55 12.46 1.72
CA PRO A 90 0.25 13.88 1.55
C PRO A 90 -1.22 14.15 1.86
N LYS A 91 -1.51 15.42 2.14
CA LYS A 91 -2.88 15.90 2.37
C LYS A 91 -3.77 15.64 1.15
N ASP A 92 -3.25 15.98 -0.02
CA ASP A 92 -3.83 15.69 -1.33
C ASP A 92 -3.03 14.55 -2.01
N PHE A 93 -3.39 14.16 -3.22
CA PHE A 93 -2.55 13.25 -4.00
C PHE A 93 -1.19 13.87 -4.29
N TRP A 94 -0.20 13.00 -4.51
CA TRP A 94 1.12 13.45 -4.96
C TRP A 94 1.03 14.24 -6.27
N LYS A 95 1.88 15.23 -6.43
CA LYS A 95 2.16 15.80 -7.75
C LYS A 95 2.95 14.80 -8.58
N ALA A 96 2.63 14.69 -9.86
CA ALA A 96 3.40 13.84 -10.78
C ALA A 96 4.89 14.23 -10.76
N GLY A 97 5.76 13.23 -10.83
CA GLY A 97 7.21 13.41 -10.79
C GLY A 97 7.80 13.69 -9.40
N THR A 98 6.98 13.71 -8.33
CA THR A 98 7.48 13.88 -6.95
C THR A 98 8.47 12.76 -6.60
N LYS A 99 9.60 13.15 -5.99
CA LYS A 99 10.55 12.21 -5.39
C LYS A 99 10.35 12.20 -3.88
N VAL A 100 10.31 11.01 -3.31
CA VAL A 100 10.11 10.78 -1.88
C VAL A 100 11.26 9.94 -1.37
N SER A 101 11.93 10.40 -0.30
CA SER A 101 12.96 9.65 0.42
C SER A 101 12.60 9.58 1.90
N VAL A 102 12.83 8.44 2.51
CA VAL A 102 12.48 8.17 3.91
C VAL A 102 13.70 7.63 4.63
N ARG A 103 13.89 8.03 5.87
CA ARG A 103 14.85 7.47 6.81
C ARG A 103 14.22 7.33 8.18
N GLY A 104 14.54 6.24 8.86
CA GLY A 104 14.14 6.00 10.23
C GLY A 104 15.29 5.44 11.04
N ASN A 105 15.77 6.19 12.03
CA ASN A 105 16.77 5.74 12.99
C ASN A 105 16.09 4.86 14.05
N LEU A 106 15.76 3.63 13.69
CA LEU A 106 14.88 2.74 14.43
C LEU A 106 15.61 1.69 15.25
N THR A 107 16.89 1.42 14.95
CA THR A 107 17.71 0.40 15.63
C THR A 107 17.66 0.55 17.14
N GLY A 108 17.26 -0.53 17.82
CA GLY A 108 17.18 -0.59 19.29
C GLY A 108 15.93 0.05 19.89
N LEU A 109 15.00 0.57 19.09
CA LEU A 109 13.70 1.00 19.60
C LEU A 109 12.85 -0.22 19.98
N PRO A 110 12.20 -0.23 21.15
CA PRO A 110 11.34 -1.33 21.56
C PRO A 110 10.03 -1.34 20.79
N THR A 111 9.55 -2.53 20.44
CA THR A 111 8.21 -2.77 19.86
C THR A 111 7.31 -3.56 20.82
N SER A 112 7.91 -4.17 21.86
CA SER A 112 7.22 -4.77 23.01
C SER A 112 8.16 -4.74 24.23
N SER A 113 7.77 -5.35 25.34
CA SER A 113 8.60 -5.47 26.55
C SER A 113 9.90 -6.27 26.33
N HIS A 114 9.96 -7.13 25.30
CA HIS A 114 11.07 -8.05 25.02
C HIS A 114 11.45 -8.12 23.54
N ARG A 115 10.95 -7.19 22.70
CA ARG A 115 11.23 -7.15 21.26
C ARG A 115 11.74 -5.78 20.83
N TRP A 116 12.77 -5.76 19.99
CA TRP A 116 13.42 -4.53 19.50
C TRP A 116 13.61 -4.57 17.98
N ILE A 117 13.65 -3.40 17.38
CA ILE A 117 13.99 -3.23 15.96
C ILE A 117 15.51 -3.43 15.80
N THR A 118 15.91 -4.24 14.81
CA THR A 118 17.31 -4.63 14.60
C THR A 118 18.10 -3.71 13.69
N HIS A 119 17.43 -2.95 12.82
CA HIS A 119 18.08 -2.08 11.84
C HIS A 119 17.26 -0.85 11.55
N ASP A 120 17.93 0.17 11.04
CA ASP A 120 17.30 1.37 10.54
C ASP A 120 16.57 1.08 9.24
N VAL A 121 15.59 1.89 8.89
CA VAL A 121 14.90 1.82 7.61
C VAL A 121 15.29 3.02 6.75
N GLU A 122 15.60 2.76 5.48
CA GLU A 122 15.84 3.77 4.47
C GLU A 122 15.22 3.29 3.16
N GLY A 123 14.66 4.22 2.39
CA GLY A 123 14.12 3.90 1.08
C GLY A 123 13.59 5.13 0.36
N SER A 124 13.27 4.96 -0.91
CA SER A 124 12.78 6.02 -1.77
C SER A 124 11.86 5.51 -2.86
N PHE A 125 11.00 6.36 -3.38
CA PHE A 125 10.27 6.09 -4.61
C PHE A 125 10.07 7.36 -5.43
N GLN A 126 9.71 7.18 -6.68
CA GLN A 126 9.31 8.26 -7.57
C GLN A 126 7.84 8.13 -7.95
N VAL A 127 7.11 9.22 -7.88
CA VAL A 127 5.72 9.29 -8.35
C VAL A 127 5.70 9.46 -9.86
N GLY A 128 4.95 8.62 -10.54
CA GLY A 128 4.76 8.66 -11.99
C GLY A 128 3.76 9.72 -12.44
N ASP A 129 3.11 9.46 -13.59
CA ASP A 129 2.08 10.33 -14.15
C ASP A 129 0.86 10.45 -13.22
N ALA A 130 0.13 11.56 -13.33
CA ALA A 130 -1.14 11.74 -12.61
C ALA A 130 -2.26 10.92 -13.27
N ARG A 131 -2.37 9.64 -12.90
CA ARG A 131 -3.43 8.74 -13.36
C ARG A 131 -4.49 8.60 -12.29
N ILE A 132 -5.76 8.63 -12.70
CA ILE A 132 -6.92 8.43 -11.83
C ILE A 132 -7.93 7.56 -12.57
N ILE A 133 -8.50 6.59 -11.86
CA ILE A 133 -9.56 5.72 -12.35
C ILE A 133 -10.84 6.13 -11.63
N LYS A 134 -11.86 6.58 -12.35
CA LYS A 134 -13.17 6.94 -11.80
C LYS A 134 -14.22 5.92 -12.23
N ILE A 135 -14.89 5.28 -11.27
CA ILE A 135 -15.90 4.25 -11.52
C ILE A 135 -17.26 4.80 -11.14
N TYR A 136 -18.15 4.87 -12.12
CA TYR A 136 -19.53 5.32 -11.96
C TYR A 136 -20.42 4.08 -11.93
N ILE A 137 -20.78 3.64 -10.72
CA ILE A 137 -21.50 2.37 -10.49
C ILE A 137 -22.86 2.38 -11.18
N ASP A 138 -23.61 3.48 -11.08
CA ASP A 138 -24.96 3.61 -11.65
C ASP A 138 -24.93 3.78 -13.17
N ASP A 139 -23.87 4.37 -13.71
CA ASP A 139 -23.68 4.54 -15.16
C ASP A 139 -22.99 3.31 -15.82
N HIS A 140 -22.62 2.31 -15.04
CA HIS A 140 -21.91 1.11 -15.51
C HIS A 140 -20.67 1.41 -16.36
N LYS A 141 -19.94 2.50 -16.03
CA LYS A 141 -18.76 2.94 -16.77
C LYS A 141 -17.60 3.29 -15.87
N MET A 142 -16.42 3.30 -16.47
CA MET A 142 -15.17 3.73 -15.85
C MET A 142 -14.50 4.75 -16.77
N ASP A 143 -14.13 5.91 -16.23
CA ASP A 143 -13.28 6.87 -16.92
C ASP A 143 -11.85 6.74 -16.38
N VAL A 144 -10.90 6.55 -17.28
CA VAL A 144 -9.48 6.52 -16.98
C VAL A 144 -8.86 7.83 -17.41
N LEU A 145 -8.24 8.53 -16.46
CA LEU A 145 -7.68 9.86 -16.67
C LEU A 145 -6.14 9.83 -16.57
N ARG A 146 -5.50 10.67 -17.38
CA ARG A 146 -4.10 11.08 -17.22
C ARG A 146 -4.03 12.60 -17.27
N ASP A 147 -3.36 13.21 -16.30
CA ASP A 147 -3.18 14.67 -16.20
C ASP A 147 -4.51 15.44 -16.30
N GLY A 148 -5.55 14.92 -15.64
CA GLY A 148 -6.89 15.48 -15.62
C GLY A 148 -7.73 15.26 -16.88
N LYS A 149 -7.20 14.66 -17.93
CA LYS A 149 -7.92 14.40 -19.19
C LYS A 149 -8.34 12.93 -19.27
N ILE A 150 -9.56 12.66 -19.70
CA ILE A 150 -10.04 11.31 -19.97
C ILE A 150 -9.28 10.77 -21.18
N VAL A 151 -8.56 9.65 -21.00
CA VAL A 151 -7.84 8.95 -22.05
C VAL A 151 -8.61 7.73 -22.56
N ARG A 152 -9.52 7.19 -21.73
CA ARG A 152 -10.40 6.09 -22.13
C ARG A 152 -11.63 6.03 -21.22
N THR A 153 -12.80 5.79 -21.81
CA THR A 153 -14.02 5.38 -21.10
C THR A 153 -14.27 3.90 -21.39
N ILE A 154 -14.52 3.13 -20.34
CA ILE A 154 -14.64 1.67 -20.41
C ILE A 154 -15.99 1.25 -19.83
N PRO A 155 -16.81 0.45 -20.55
CA PRO A 155 -17.98 -0.18 -19.97
C PRO A 155 -17.57 -1.21 -18.91
N VAL A 156 -18.24 -1.20 -17.76
CA VAL A 156 -17.94 -2.10 -16.65
C VAL A 156 -19.20 -2.75 -16.09
N THR A 157 -19.02 -3.84 -15.36
CA THR A 157 -19.98 -4.34 -14.40
C THR A 157 -19.36 -4.26 -13.00
N THR A 158 -20.15 -3.92 -11.99
CA THR A 158 -19.72 -3.88 -10.60
C THR A 158 -20.54 -4.86 -9.77
N GLY A 159 -20.39 -4.83 -8.45
CA GLY A 159 -21.14 -5.70 -7.54
C GLY A 159 -22.64 -5.46 -7.65
N LYS A 160 -23.41 -6.55 -7.77
CA LYS A 160 -24.87 -6.48 -7.72
C LYS A 160 -25.32 -5.86 -6.38
N PRO A 161 -26.41 -5.05 -6.37
CA PRO A 161 -26.94 -4.51 -5.12
C PRO A 161 -27.20 -5.59 -4.07
N GLY A 162 -26.67 -5.40 -2.85
CA GLY A 162 -26.82 -6.36 -1.75
C GLY A 162 -25.84 -6.07 -0.63
N ALA A 163 -26.12 -6.52 0.58
CA ALA A 163 -25.36 -6.21 1.79
C ALA A 163 -23.86 -6.61 1.71
N THR A 164 -23.56 -7.69 0.97
CA THR A 164 -22.21 -8.26 0.89
C THR A 164 -21.60 -8.20 -0.53
N THR A 165 -22.38 -7.80 -1.53
CA THR A 165 -22.00 -7.88 -2.95
C THR A 165 -21.81 -6.53 -3.60
N THR A 166 -22.33 -5.45 -3.03
CA THR A 166 -22.17 -4.10 -3.58
C THR A 166 -20.70 -3.68 -3.55
N THR A 167 -20.18 -3.18 -4.68
CA THR A 167 -18.85 -2.57 -4.73
C THR A 167 -18.81 -1.34 -3.81
N ARG A 168 -17.85 -1.30 -2.91
CA ARG A 168 -17.74 -0.21 -1.93
C ARG A 168 -17.30 1.08 -2.60
N SER A 169 -17.99 2.17 -2.32
CA SER A 169 -17.61 3.52 -2.75
C SER A 169 -16.45 4.08 -1.94
N GLY A 170 -15.89 5.20 -2.39
CA GLY A 170 -14.80 5.94 -1.76
C GLY A 170 -13.46 5.78 -2.48
N THR A 171 -12.49 6.55 -2.04
CA THR A 171 -11.16 6.57 -2.65
C THR A 171 -10.32 5.37 -2.20
N LYS A 172 -9.85 4.62 -3.17
CA LYS A 172 -8.94 3.48 -3.03
C LYS A 172 -7.68 3.73 -3.88
N VAL A 173 -6.72 2.83 -3.79
CA VAL A 173 -5.56 2.80 -4.71
C VAL A 173 -5.38 1.38 -5.24
N ILE A 174 -4.75 1.26 -6.39
CA ILE A 174 -4.28 -0.05 -6.85
C ILE A 174 -3.17 -0.51 -5.91
N ILE A 175 -3.38 -1.65 -5.23
CA ILE A 175 -2.46 -2.24 -4.25
C ILE A 175 -1.51 -3.22 -4.94
N GLU A 176 -2.05 -4.12 -5.76
CA GLU A 176 -1.33 -5.18 -6.47
C GLU A 176 -1.78 -5.24 -7.92
N ARG A 177 -0.90 -5.72 -8.79
CA ARG A 177 -1.14 -5.89 -10.24
C ARG A 177 -0.62 -7.24 -10.68
N ASP A 178 -1.52 -8.12 -11.08
CA ASP A 178 -1.22 -9.50 -11.48
C ASP A 178 -1.69 -9.78 -12.89
N ALA A 179 -0.84 -10.37 -13.75
CA ALA A 179 -1.27 -10.85 -15.06
C ALA A 179 -2.31 -11.97 -14.93
N THR A 180 -2.23 -12.73 -13.84
CA THR A 180 -3.17 -13.81 -13.51
C THR A 180 -3.28 -13.94 -12.00
N LYS A 181 -4.51 -14.04 -11.47
CA LYS A 181 -4.81 -14.21 -10.04
C LYS A 181 -5.82 -15.34 -9.86
N VAL A 182 -5.61 -16.17 -8.85
CA VAL A 182 -6.65 -17.06 -8.34
C VAL A 182 -7.43 -16.29 -7.28
N MET A 183 -8.74 -16.18 -7.48
CA MET A 183 -9.66 -15.59 -6.53
C MET A 183 -10.42 -16.69 -5.84
N ASP A 184 -10.27 -16.79 -4.53
CA ASP A 184 -10.94 -17.76 -3.68
C ASP A 184 -11.75 -17.00 -2.63
N SER A 185 -13.08 -17.17 -2.69
CA SER A 185 -13.98 -16.47 -1.80
C SER A 185 -13.88 -16.92 -0.34
N SER A 186 -13.23 -18.06 -0.06
CA SER A 186 -12.94 -18.49 1.31
C SER A 186 -12.02 -17.51 2.04
N THR A 187 -11.14 -16.83 1.30
CA THR A 187 -10.23 -15.80 1.86
C THR A 187 -10.94 -14.50 2.27
N VAL A 188 -12.19 -14.34 1.90
CA VAL A 188 -13.04 -13.17 2.22
C VAL A 188 -14.32 -13.56 2.97
N GLY A 189 -14.30 -14.73 3.62
CA GLY A 189 -15.36 -15.16 4.53
C GLY A 189 -16.55 -15.90 3.89
N ILE A 190 -16.43 -16.34 2.64
CA ILE A 190 -17.43 -17.20 1.97
C ILE A 190 -16.82 -18.61 1.84
N PRO A 191 -17.06 -19.53 2.79
CA PRO A 191 -16.38 -20.81 2.83
C PRO A 191 -16.81 -21.75 1.70
N ASN A 192 -15.93 -22.70 1.37
CA ASN A 192 -16.23 -23.74 0.39
C ASN A 192 -17.51 -24.49 0.77
N GLY A 193 -18.36 -24.75 -0.22
CA GLY A 193 -19.66 -25.41 -0.03
C GLY A 193 -20.81 -24.48 0.36
N SER A 194 -20.57 -23.18 0.63
CA SER A 194 -21.64 -22.21 0.87
C SER A 194 -22.19 -21.63 -0.44
N SER A 195 -23.43 -21.14 -0.40
CA SER A 195 -24.02 -20.38 -1.50
C SER A 195 -23.19 -19.12 -1.77
N GLY A 196 -22.75 -18.93 -3.02
CA GLY A 196 -21.91 -17.81 -3.42
C GLY A 196 -20.39 -18.09 -3.35
N TYR A 197 -19.98 -19.32 -2.97
CA TYR A 197 -18.57 -19.72 -3.07
C TYR A 197 -18.10 -19.69 -4.53
N TYR A 198 -16.90 -19.14 -4.73
CA TYR A 198 -16.19 -19.19 -6.00
C TYR A 198 -14.71 -19.43 -5.79
N HIS A 199 -14.12 -20.18 -6.72
CA HIS A 199 -12.68 -20.35 -6.88
C HIS A 199 -12.40 -20.22 -8.38
N VAL A 200 -11.89 -19.06 -8.80
CA VAL A 200 -11.77 -18.73 -10.22
C VAL A 200 -10.42 -18.11 -10.53
N LYS A 201 -9.81 -18.54 -11.63
CA LYS A 201 -8.59 -17.94 -12.18
C LYS A 201 -8.98 -16.81 -13.12
N VAL A 202 -8.60 -15.58 -12.79
CA VAL A 202 -8.85 -14.38 -13.59
C VAL A 202 -7.56 -13.84 -14.18
N LYS A 203 -7.67 -13.12 -15.30
CA LYS A 203 -6.56 -12.42 -15.94
C LYS A 203 -6.61 -10.93 -15.62
N TYR A 204 -5.44 -10.30 -15.66
CA TYR A 204 -5.26 -8.84 -15.55
C TYR A 204 -5.94 -8.26 -14.32
N ALA A 205 -5.60 -8.80 -13.14
CA ALA A 205 -6.20 -8.44 -11.88
C ALA A 205 -5.43 -7.29 -11.20
N MET A 206 -6.16 -6.29 -10.76
CA MET A 206 -5.67 -5.15 -9.98
C MET A 206 -6.43 -5.11 -8.67
N ARG A 207 -5.75 -5.38 -7.55
CA ARG A 207 -6.35 -5.35 -6.22
C ARG A 207 -6.58 -3.91 -5.78
N VAL A 208 -7.77 -3.60 -5.28
CA VAL A 208 -8.13 -2.26 -4.78
C VAL A 208 -8.54 -2.23 -3.30
N THR A 209 -8.73 -3.41 -2.68
CA THR A 209 -8.94 -3.53 -1.22
C THR A 209 -8.28 -4.80 -0.67
N TYR A 210 -7.86 -4.77 0.59
CA TYR A 210 -7.39 -5.96 1.30
C TYR A 210 -8.52 -6.97 1.56
N THR A 211 -9.77 -6.54 1.52
CA THR A 211 -10.97 -7.35 1.70
C THR A 211 -11.46 -8.04 0.42
N GLY A 212 -10.67 -8.02 -0.67
CA GLY A 212 -10.89 -8.87 -1.84
C GLY A 212 -11.59 -8.22 -3.03
N GLU A 213 -11.71 -6.89 -3.10
CA GLU A 213 -12.19 -6.22 -4.31
C GLU A 213 -11.05 -6.02 -5.32
N PHE A 214 -11.33 -6.36 -6.57
CA PHE A 214 -10.40 -6.24 -7.71
C PHE A 214 -11.08 -5.58 -8.91
N ILE A 215 -10.26 -5.00 -9.78
CA ILE A 215 -10.60 -4.73 -11.17
C ILE A 215 -9.95 -5.84 -11.99
N HIS A 216 -10.69 -6.56 -12.84
CA HIS A 216 -10.14 -7.70 -13.58
C HIS A 216 -10.90 -8.03 -14.88
N ALA A 217 -10.31 -8.88 -15.72
CA ALA A 217 -11.00 -9.45 -16.87
C ALA A 217 -12.13 -10.38 -16.41
N ALA A 218 -13.34 -10.13 -16.91
CA ALA A 218 -14.54 -10.92 -16.65
C ALA A 218 -15.29 -11.20 -17.97
N PRO A 219 -14.73 -12.02 -18.86
CA PRO A 219 -15.33 -12.30 -20.17
C PRO A 219 -16.71 -12.94 -20.07
N TRP A 220 -16.99 -13.66 -18.97
CA TRP A 220 -18.31 -14.27 -18.71
C TRP A 220 -19.44 -13.27 -18.43
N SER A 221 -19.13 -12.00 -18.22
CA SER A 221 -20.10 -10.93 -17.94
C SER A 221 -20.06 -9.79 -18.97
N GLU A 222 -19.43 -9.98 -20.13
CA GLU A 222 -19.31 -8.92 -21.15
C GLU A 222 -20.67 -8.39 -21.60
N GLY A 223 -21.70 -9.23 -21.69
CA GLY A 223 -23.07 -8.80 -22.01
C GLY A 223 -23.74 -7.92 -20.97
N SER A 224 -23.19 -7.84 -19.74
CA SER A 224 -23.67 -6.97 -18.67
C SER A 224 -22.83 -5.71 -18.49
N GLN A 225 -21.63 -5.65 -19.06
CA GLN A 225 -20.76 -4.48 -18.97
C GLN A 225 -21.37 -3.30 -19.71
N GLY A 226 -21.50 -2.19 -19.02
CA GLY A 226 -22.19 -0.99 -19.52
C GLY A 226 -23.70 -0.97 -19.32
N SER A 227 -24.30 -2.01 -18.67
CA SER A 227 -25.77 -2.08 -18.56
C SER A 227 -26.26 -2.64 -17.23
N ALA A 228 -25.48 -3.48 -16.53
CA ALA A 228 -25.92 -4.10 -15.28
C ALA A 228 -24.76 -4.46 -14.34
N ASN A 229 -25.03 -4.44 -13.03
CA ASN A 229 -24.11 -4.83 -11.96
C ASN A 229 -24.41 -6.25 -11.51
N VAL A 230 -23.51 -7.21 -11.79
CA VAL A 230 -23.76 -8.65 -11.61
C VAL A 230 -22.68 -9.38 -10.79
N SER A 231 -21.59 -8.70 -10.41
CA SER A 231 -20.49 -9.32 -9.67
C SER A 231 -20.75 -9.45 -8.16
N HIS A 232 -19.78 -9.98 -7.42
CA HIS A 232 -19.79 -10.06 -5.96
C HIS A 232 -18.98 -8.92 -5.29
N GLY A 233 -18.76 -7.82 -6.01
CA GLY A 233 -18.03 -6.63 -5.51
C GLY A 233 -16.86 -6.21 -6.37
N CYS A 234 -16.30 -7.10 -7.19
CA CYS A 234 -15.25 -6.75 -8.14
C CYS A 234 -15.78 -5.93 -9.32
N VAL A 235 -14.88 -5.21 -9.98
CA VAL A 235 -15.16 -4.46 -11.21
C VAL A 235 -14.73 -5.32 -12.40
N GLY A 236 -15.70 -5.78 -13.17
CA GLY A 236 -15.48 -6.66 -14.32
C GLY A 236 -15.35 -5.87 -15.62
N LEU A 237 -14.32 -6.20 -16.39
CA LEU A 237 -13.99 -5.62 -17.70
C LEU A 237 -13.93 -6.72 -18.77
N SER A 238 -14.02 -6.33 -20.05
CA SER A 238 -13.60 -7.22 -21.13
C SER A 238 -12.11 -7.57 -21.00
N THR A 239 -11.71 -8.69 -21.58
CA THR A 239 -10.30 -9.12 -21.51
C THR A 239 -9.35 -8.09 -22.12
N GLU A 240 -9.76 -7.44 -23.22
CA GLU A 240 -8.98 -6.39 -23.87
C GLU A 240 -8.81 -5.17 -22.98
N ASN A 241 -9.92 -4.67 -22.40
CA ASN A 241 -9.91 -3.49 -21.53
C ASN A 241 -9.11 -3.75 -20.25
N ALA A 242 -9.24 -4.91 -19.63
CA ALA A 242 -8.48 -5.28 -18.45
C ALA A 242 -6.97 -5.36 -18.73
N LYS A 243 -6.57 -5.94 -19.89
CA LYS A 243 -5.17 -5.96 -20.33
C LYS A 243 -4.61 -4.56 -20.55
N TRP A 244 -5.39 -3.72 -21.25
CA TRP A 244 -5.00 -2.33 -21.48
C TRP A 244 -4.82 -1.58 -20.18
N LEU A 245 -5.79 -1.69 -19.25
CA LEU A 245 -5.75 -0.98 -17.97
C LEU A 245 -4.58 -1.44 -17.10
N LEU A 246 -4.32 -2.76 -17.02
CA LEU A 246 -3.17 -3.29 -16.31
C LEU A 246 -1.84 -2.70 -16.82
N ASN A 247 -1.70 -2.56 -18.14
CA ASN A 247 -0.49 -2.01 -18.76
C ASN A 247 -0.40 -0.48 -18.60
N PHE A 248 -1.52 0.19 -18.46
CA PHE A 248 -1.59 1.64 -18.33
C PHE A 248 -1.34 2.12 -16.89
N CYS A 249 -1.92 1.47 -15.90
CA CYS A 249 -1.89 1.92 -14.51
C CYS A 249 -0.66 1.39 -13.73
N ALA A 250 -0.39 2.00 -12.58
CA ALA A 250 0.65 1.62 -11.64
C ALA A 250 0.04 1.29 -10.25
N ALA A 251 0.81 0.59 -9.40
CA ALA A 251 0.46 0.52 -7.98
C ALA A 251 0.45 1.92 -7.38
N GLY A 252 -0.56 2.23 -6.58
CA GLY A 252 -0.77 3.57 -6.03
C GLY A 252 -1.60 4.51 -6.91
N ASP A 253 -2.03 4.13 -8.11
CA ASP A 253 -2.97 4.95 -8.87
C ASP A 253 -4.34 4.97 -8.16
N PRO A 254 -4.95 6.16 -7.93
CA PRO A 254 -6.25 6.27 -7.30
C PRO A 254 -7.38 5.64 -8.10
N VAL A 255 -8.29 4.98 -7.37
CA VAL A 255 -9.57 4.43 -7.85
C VAL A 255 -10.68 5.06 -7.00
N ILE A 256 -11.59 5.80 -7.62
CA ILE A 256 -12.64 6.61 -6.98
C ILE A 256 -14.00 6.14 -7.44
#